data_f7b790382d14f175a384da112deb6580
#
_entry.id   f7b790382d14f175a384da112deb6580
#
_cell.length_a   1.000
_cell.length_b   1.000
_cell.length_c   1.000
_cell.angle_alpha   90.00
_cell.angle_beta   90.00
_cell.angle_gamma   90.00
#
_symmetry.space_group_name_H-M   'P 1'
#
loop_
_entity.id
_entity.type
_entity.pdbx_description
1 polymer ?
#
loop_
_entity_poly.entity_id
_entity_poly.type
_entity_poly.pdbx_seq_one_letter_code
_entity_poly.pdbx_strand_id
1 'polypeptide(L)'
;MQFKNTPQRYGVVSAALHWLTALVVYGMFALGLWMVTLSYYDGWYHQAPEIHKSIGMLLMMALIVRIIWRLYSPPPIALTSYSRLTRAGAAAGHLLLYLLLFAIIISGYLISTADGKPISVFGWFEIPATLTDAGAQADIAGTLHLWFAWSLVIISLSHGVIALKHHFIDKDDTLKRMTGMSSSDYGAQK
;
A
#
# COMPACT_ATOMS: atom_id res chain seq x y z
N MET A 1 9.39 -10.35 21.08
CA MET A 1 8.83 -10.17 19.70
C MET A 1 9.93 -10.44 18.68
N GLN A 2 9.67 -11.18 17.61
CA GLN A 2 10.68 -11.48 16.58
C GLN A 2 10.62 -10.42 15.48
N PHE A 3 11.78 -9.89 15.08
CA PHE A 3 11.86 -8.88 14.00
C PHE A 3 11.58 -9.49 12.63
N LYS A 4 12.16 -10.68 12.36
CA LYS A 4 11.98 -11.42 11.10
C LYS A 4 10.75 -12.33 11.12
N ASN A 5 10.26 -12.64 9.93
CA ASN A 5 9.23 -13.66 9.74
C ASN A 5 9.76 -15.04 10.14
N THR A 6 8.86 -15.89 10.58
CA THR A 6 9.09 -17.33 10.77
C THR A 6 8.18 -18.13 9.84
N PRO A 7 8.38 -19.43 9.71
CA PRO A 7 7.45 -20.26 8.94
C PRO A 7 5.98 -20.16 9.39
N GLN A 8 5.75 -19.81 10.66
CA GLN A 8 4.41 -19.78 11.27
C GLN A 8 3.77 -18.39 11.33
N ARG A 9 4.56 -17.30 11.42
CA ARG A 9 4.03 -15.95 11.64
C ARG A 9 4.90 -14.86 11.03
N TYR A 10 4.28 -13.71 10.77
CA TYR A 10 5.01 -12.51 10.38
C TYR A 10 5.77 -11.91 11.57
N GLY A 11 6.95 -11.37 11.30
CA GLY A 11 7.71 -10.58 12.24
C GLY A 11 7.17 -9.16 12.37
N VAL A 12 7.59 -8.47 13.44
CA VAL A 12 7.12 -7.10 13.75
C VAL A 12 7.34 -6.14 12.59
N VAL A 13 8.49 -6.21 11.91
CA VAL A 13 8.80 -5.30 10.79
C VAL A 13 7.84 -5.52 9.63
N SER A 14 7.54 -6.77 9.25
CA SER A 14 6.58 -7.06 8.18
C SER A 14 5.17 -6.59 8.52
N ALA A 15 4.73 -6.82 9.76
CA ALA A 15 3.43 -6.38 10.23
C ALA A 15 3.33 -4.85 10.29
N ALA A 16 4.33 -4.17 10.85
CA ALA A 16 4.38 -2.72 10.92
C ALA A 16 4.36 -2.07 9.53
N LEU A 17 5.21 -2.54 8.61
CA LEU A 17 5.21 -2.06 7.22
C LEU A 17 3.88 -2.29 6.52
N HIS A 18 3.19 -3.40 6.80
CA HIS A 18 1.87 -3.66 6.23
C HIS A 18 0.82 -2.68 6.74
N TRP A 19 0.66 -2.60 8.07
CA TRP A 19 -0.39 -1.79 8.67
C TRP A 19 -0.15 -0.29 8.45
N LEU A 20 1.11 0.17 8.53
CA LEU A 20 1.45 1.56 8.21
C LEU A 20 1.13 1.89 6.76
N THR A 21 1.52 1.01 5.80
CA THR A 21 1.18 1.21 4.38
C THR A 21 -0.34 1.27 4.19
N ALA A 22 -1.11 0.38 4.81
CA ALA A 22 -2.56 0.38 4.69
C ALA A 22 -3.16 1.69 5.23
N LEU A 23 -2.76 2.12 6.43
CA LEU A 23 -3.22 3.37 7.03
C LEU A 23 -2.91 4.58 6.14
N VAL A 24 -1.67 4.67 5.65
CA VAL A 24 -1.25 5.78 4.77
C VAL A 24 -2.04 5.76 3.46
N VAL A 25 -2.26 4.61 2.83
CA VAL A 25 -3.04 4.49 1.59
C VAL A 25 -4.46 5.00 1.76
N TYR A 26 -5.17 4.60 2.82
CA TYR A 26 -6.52 5.11 3.09
C TYR A 26 -6.54 6.61 3.41
N GLY A 27 -5.57 7.09 4.18
CA GLY A 27 -5.40 8.53 4.44
C GLY A 27 -5.13 9.32 3.16
N MET A 28 -4.28 8.80 2.27
CA MET A 28 -3.98 9.41 0.97
C MET A 28 -5.19 9.42 0.04
N PHE A 29 -5.99 8.36 0.05
CA PHE A 29 -7.23 8.31 -0.72
C PHE A 29 -8.22 9.37 -0.23
N ALA A 30 -8.44 9.48 1.08
CA ALA A 30 -9.29 10.50 1.67
C ALA A 30 -8.79 11.93 1.37
N LEU A 31 -7.48 12.16 1.53
CA LEU A 31 -6.84 13.43 1.21
C LEU A 31 -6.99 13.76 -0.29
N GLY A 32 -6.80 12.78 -1.18
CA GLY A 32 -6.95 12.94 -2.61
C GLY A 32 -8.37 13.33 -3.03
N LEU A 33 -9.38 12.66 -2.48
CA LEU A 33 -10.78 13.01 -2.73
C LEU A 33 -11.14 14.40 -2.20
N TRP A 34 -10.61 14.77 -1.05
CA TRP A 34 -10.88 16.09 -0.46
C TRP A 34 -10.17 17.21 -1.23
N MET A 35 -8.86 17.06 -1.54
CA MET A 35 -8.10 18.13 -2.17
C MET A 35 -8.63 18.55 -3.55
N VAL A 36 -9.27 17.64 -4.31
CA VAL A 36 -9.85 17.97 -5.62
C VAL A 36 -11.18 18.74 -5.51
N THR A 37 -11.76 18.87 -4.32
CA THR A 37 -12.95 19.71 -4.07
C THR A 37 -12.60 21.13 -3.69
N LEU A 38 -11.33 21.41 -3.40
CA LEU A 38 -10.87 22.73 -2.97
C LEU A 38 -10.85 23.72 -4.14
N SER A 39 -11.28 24.92 -3.88
CA SER A 39 -11.21 26.07 -4.81
C SER A 39 -9.97 26.92 -4.51
N TYR A 40 -9.62 27.80 -5.45
CA TYR A 40 -8.50 28.74 -5.29
C TYR A 40 -8.60 29.62 -4.03
N TYR A 41 -9.80 29.85 -3.52
CA TYR A 41 -10.04 30.69 -2.32
C TYR A 41 -9.88 29.91 -1.01
N ASP A 42 -9.74 28.61 -1.06
CA ASP A 42 -9.55 27.78 0.14
C ASP A 42 -8.10 27.83 0.60
N GLY A 43 -7.89 28.03 1.91
CA GLY A 43 -6.55 28.13 2.48
C GLY A 43 -5.68 26.86 2.30
N TRP A 44 -6.30 25.72 2.03
CA TRP A 44 -5.62 24.43 1.80
C TRP A 44 -5.38 24.11 0.31
N TYR A 45 -5.82 24.96 -0.61
CA TYR A 45 -5.77 24.71 -2.05
C TYR A 45 -4.34 24.34 -2.56
N HIS A 46 -3.32 25.04 -2.06
CA HIS A 46 -1.93 24.74 -2.40
C HIS A 46 -1.29 23.71 -1.48
N GLN A 47 -1.64 23.73 -0.19
CA GLN A 47 -0.97 22.90 0.81
C GLN A 47 -1.39 21.42 0.72
N ALA A 48 -2.66 21.12 0.49
CA ALA A 48 -3.14 19.74 0.42
C ALA A 48 -2.49 18.93 -0.70
N PRO A 49 -2.36 19.44 -1.96
CA PRO A 49 -1.60 18.75 -3.00
C PRO A 49 -0.11 18.56 -2.66
N GLU A 50 0.55 19.56 -2.02
CA GLU A 50 1.96 19.44 -1.65
C GLU A 50 2.17 18.34 -0.58
N ILE A 51 1.29 18.25 0.40
CA ILE A 51 1.29 17.17 1.40
C ILE A 51 1.03 15.82 0.72
N HIS A 52 0.06 15.75 -0.19
CA HIS A 52 -0.27 14.52 -0.93
C HIS A 52 0.93 14.04 -1.75
N LYS A 53 1.59 14.90 -2.51
CA LYS A 53 2.79 14.58 -3.29
C LYS A 53 3.93 14.08 -2.39
N SER A 54 4.19 14.82 -1.31
CA SER A 54 5.28 14.49 -0.36
C SER A 54 5.07 13.11 0.29
N ILE A 55 3.87 12.84 0.81
CA ILE A 55 3.53 11.53 1.39
C ILE A 55 3.57 10.44 0.31
N GLY A 56 3.11 10.71 -0.91
CA GLY A 56 3.18 9.78 -2.03
C GLY A 56 4.61 9.33 -2.35
N MET A 57 5.57 10.25 -2.33
CA MET A 57 6.99 9.94 -2.55
C MET A 57 7.59 9.15 -1.37
N LEU A 58 7.25 9.48 -0.13
CA LEU A 58 7.65 8.68 1.03
C LEU A 58 7.03 7.27 0.99
N LEU A 59 5.81 7.14 0.50
CA LEU A 59 5.15 5.85 0.30
C LEU A 59 5.87 5.01 -0.77
N MET A 60 6.41 5.62 -1.83
CA MET A 60 7.28 4.94 -2.80
C MET A 60 8.52 4.36 -2.12
N MET A 61 9.19 5.17 -1.29
CA MET A 61 10.38 4.71 -0.55
C MET A 61 10.02 3.56 0.42
N ALA A 62 8.90 3.70 1.13
CA ALA A 62 8.41 2.64 2.01
C ALA A 62 8.04 1.36 1.25
N LEU A 63 7.48 1.46 0.05
CA LEU A 63 7.19 0.33 -0.82
C LEU A 63 8.46 -0.40 -1.25
N ILE A 64 9.51 0.33 -1.65
CA ILE A 64 10.81 -0.23 -2.00
C ILE A 64 11.41 -0.98 -0.80
N VAL A 65 11.42 -0.34 0.38
CA VAL A 65 11.88 -0.97 1.62
C VAL A 65 11.09 -2.24 1.92
N ARG A 66 9.77 -2.20 1.74
CA ARG A 66 8.89 -3.36 1.97
C ARG A 66 9.18 -4.50 1.00
N ILE A 67 9.46 -4.22 -0.27
CA ILE A 67 9.84 -5.24 -1.26
C ILE A 67 11.18 -5.86 -0.88
N ILE A 68 12.19 -5.05 -0.59
CA ILE A 68 13.52 -5.52 -0.15
C ILE A 68 13.39 -6.37 1.12
N TRP A 69 12.61 -5.90 2.10
CA TRP A 69 12.36 -6.65 3.33
C TRP A 69 11.69 -7.99 3.07
N ARG A 70 10.72 -8.03 2.15
CA ARG A 70 10.03 -9.28 1.77
C ARG A 70 10.96 -10.30 1.12
N LEU A 71 11.97 -9.85 0.36
CA LEU A 71 13.00 -10.72 -0.21
C LEU A 71 13.96 -11.24 0.87
N TYR A 72 14.33 -10.38 1.83
CA TYR A 72 15.21 -10.74 2.93
C TYR A 72 14.54 -11.60 4.02
N SER A 73 13.26 -11.41 4.25
CA SER A 73 12.44 -12.11 5.25
C SER A 73 11.17 -12.66 4.57
N PRO A 74 11.25 -13.85 3.94
CA PRO A 74 10.15 -14.44 3.19
C PRO A 74 8.88 -14.60 4.05
N PRO A 75 7.69 -14.55 3.44
CA PRO A 75 6.44 -14.69 4.16
C PRO A 75 6.31 -16.08 4.79
N PRO A 76 5.48 -16.24 5.86
CA PRO A 76 5.16 -17.52 6.44
C PRO A 76 4.59 -18.51 5.42
N ILE A 77 4.79 -19.80 5.69
CA ILE A 77 4.25 -20.88 4.87
C ILE A 77 2.72 -20.82 4.88
N ALA A 78 2.11 -21.00 3.71
CA ALA A 78 0.65 -21.05 3.61
C ALA A 78 0.06 -22.14 4.50
N LEU A 79 -1.12 -21.90 5.07
CA LEU A 79 -1.81 -22.90 5.89
C LEU A 79 -2.05 -24.16 5.09
N THR A 80 -1.86 -25.32 5.72
CA THR A 80 -2.05 -26.64 5.09
C THR A 80 -3.49 -26.89 4.70
N SER A 81 -4.45 -26.26 5.42
CA SER A 81 -5.89 -26.30 5.13
C SER A 81 -6.26 -25.63 3.79
N TYR A 82 -5.39 -24.80 3.23
CA TYR A 82 -5.70 -24.07 2.00
C TYR A 82 -5.56 -24.93 0.75
N SER A 83 -6.62 -24.90 -0.08
CA SER A 83 -6.59 -25.49 -1.41
C SER A 83 -5.53 -24.83 -2.30
N ARG A 84 -5.14 -25.49 -3.38
CA ARG A 84 -4.23 -24.88 -4.39
C ARG A 84 -4.81 -23.58 -4.97
N LEU A 85 -6.13 -23.55 -5.21
CA LEU A 85 -6.84 -22.39 -5.73
C LEU A 85 -6.82 -21.22 -4.74
N THR A 86 -7.06 -21.47 -3.46
CA THR A 86 -6.99 -20.44 -2.40
C THR A 86 -5.60 -19.83 -2.30
N ARG A 87 -4.55 -20.66 -2.37
CA ARG A 87 -3.15 -20.17 -2.33
C ARG A 87 -2.80 -19.34 -3.57
N ALA A 88 -3.22 -19.79 -4.76
CA ALA A 88 -3.00 -19.05 -6.00
C ALA A 88 -3.75 -17.72 -6.00
N GLY A 89 -5.01 -17.71 -5.56
CA GLY A 89 -5.82 -16.49 -5.43
C GLY A 89 -5.22 -15.50 -4.44
N ALA A 90 -4.74 -15.95 -3.28
CA ALA A 90 -4.05 -15.11 -2.32
C ALA A 90 -2.75 -14.52 -2.89
N ALA A 91 -1.95 -15.31 -3.61
CA ALA A 91 -0.72 -14.85 -4.25
C ALA A 91 -1.02 -13.81 -5.33
N ALA A 92 -2.01 -14.06 -6.19
CA ALA A 92 -2.45 -13.14 -7.24
C ALA A 92 -3.01 -11.84 -6.66
N GLY A 93 -3.83 -11.92 -5.60
CA GLY A 93 -4.36 -10.73 -4.91
C GLY A 93 -3.26 -9.86 -4.30
N HIS A 94 -2.27 -10.45 -3.64
CA HIS A 94 -1.12 -9.71 -3.14
C HIS A 94 -0.31 -9.06 -4.27
N LEU A 95 -0.04 -9.80 -5.35
CA LEU A 95 0.68 -9.25 -6.50
C LEU A 95 -0.08 -8.06 -7.10
N LEU A 96 -1.39 -8.19 -7.28
CA LEU A 96 -2.24 -7.13 -7.82
C LEU A 96 -2.21 -5.87 -6.92
N LEU A 97 -2.29 -6.03 -5.60
CA LEU A 97 -2.17 -4.90 -4.67
C LEU A 97 -0.81 -4.20 -4.75
N TYR A 98 0.29 -4.94 -4.91
CA TYR A 98 1.61 -4.33 -5.12
C TYR A 98 1.69 -3.59 -6.46
N LEU A 99 1.17 -4.17 -7.54
CA LEU A 99 1.16 -3.55 -8.87
C LEU A 99 0.31 -2.27 -8.88
N LEU A 100 -0.88 -2.30 -8.26
CA LEU A 100 -1.74 -1.12 -8.15
C LEU A 100 -1.09 -0.02 -7.30
N LEU A 101 -0.46 -0.39 -6.18
CA LEU A 101 0.24 0.59 -5.34
C LEU A 101 1.42 1.23 -6.09
N PHE A 102 2.16 0.46 -6.87
CA PHE A 102 3.22 0.98 -7.72
C PHE A 102 2.67 1.88 -8.82
N ALA A 103 1.62 1.44 -9.52
CA ALA A 103 1.00 2.18 -10.63
C ALA A 103 0.41 3.53 -10.18
N ILE A 104 -0.24 3.57 -9.00
CA ILE A 104 -0.79 4.82 -8.47
C ILE A 104 0.32 5.81 -8.11
N ILE A 105 1.42 5.36 -7.54
CA ILE A 105 2.54 6.25 -7.21
C ILE A 105 3.20 6.79 -8.48
N ILE A 106 3.44 5.94 -9.48
CA ILE A 106 4.00 6.36 -10.78
C ILE A 106 3.08 7.36 -11.47
N SER A 107 1.77 7.09 -11.54
CA SER A 107 0.85 8.04 -12.16
C SER A 107 0.79 9.39 -11.41
N GLY A 108 0.84 9.39 -10.08
CA GLY A 108 0.93 10.60 -9.28
C GLY A 108 2.23 11.39 -9.51
N TYR A 109 3.35 10.71 -9.68
CA TYR A 109 4.61 11.31 -10.10
C TYR A 109 4.48 11.98 -11.49
N LEU A 110 3.92 11.27 -12.46
CA LEU A 110 3.74 11.80 -13.82
C LEU A 110 2.81 13.01 -13.87
N ILE A 111 1.75 13.06 -13.05
CA ILE A 111 0.91 14.26 -12.91
C ILE A 111 1.76 15.43 -12.43
N SER A 112 2.51 15.21 -11.36
CA SER A 112 3.21 16.28 -10.64
C SER A 112 4.42 16.83 -11.39
N THR A 113 4.98 16.06 -12.32
CA THR A 113 6.18 16.42 -13.09
C THR A 113 5.89 16.79 -14.54
N ALA A 114 4.64 16.81 -14.95
CA ALA A 114 4.24 17.08 -16.33
C ALA A 114 4.70 18.48 -16.83
N ASP A 115 4.78 19.46 -15.93
CA ASP A 115 5.24 20.83 -16.23
C ASP A 115 6.78 21.00 -16.12
N GLY A 116 7.51 19.91 -15.94
CA GLY A 116 8.98 19.91 -15.82
C GLY A 116 9.53 20.31 -14.46
N LYS A 117 8.67 20.55 -13.47
CA LYS A 117 9.12 20.90 -12.12
C LYS A 117 9.40 19.66 -11.27
N PRO A 118 10.43 19.69 -10.40
CA PRO A 118 10.67 18.62 -9.45
C PRO A 118 9.58 18.56 -8.37
N ILE A 119 9.43 17.42 -7.73
CA ILE A 119 8.58 17.26 -6.54
C ILE A 119 9.44 17.55 -5.32
N SER A 120 9.10 18.61 -4.58
CA SER A 120 9.67 18.89 -3.27
C SER A 120 9.02 18.02 -2.21
N VAL A 121 9.79 17.20 -1.50
CA VAL A 121 9.29 16.33 -0.44
C VAL A 121 9.47 17.05 0.90
N PHE A 122 8.42 17.70 1.37
CA PHE A 122 8.38 18.53 2.60
C PHE A 122 9.52 19.59 2.70
N GLY A 123 10.11 20.01 1.56
CA GLY A 123 11.27 20.88 1.56
C GLY A 123 12.59 20.21 1.98
N TRP A 124 12.61 18.90 2.22
CA TRP A 124 13.82 18.18 2.65
C TRP A 124 14.73 17.81 1.49
N PHE A 125 14.13 17.37 0.38
CA PHE A 125 14.81 17.01 -0.86
C PHE A 125 13.85 17.10 -2.04
N GLU A 126 14.41 17.09 -3.25
CA GLU A 126 13.64 17.15 -4.48
C GLU A 126 13.81 15.88 -5.31
N ILE A 127 12.71 15.44 -5.91
CA ILE A 127 12.71 14.36 -6.90
C ILE A 127 12.59 15.00 -8.28
N PRO A 128 13.61 14.85 -9.16
CA PRO A 128 13.64 15.52 -10.45
C PRO A 128 12.52 15.04 -11.37
N ALA A 129 12.06 15.93 -12.24
CA ALA A 129 11.18 15.57 -13.34
C ALA A 129 12.01 14.89 -14.44
N THR A 130 11.73 13.62 -14.75
CA THR A 130 12.47 12.84 -15.75
C THR A 130 11.70 12.69 -17.06
N LEU A 131 10.38 12.84 -17.04
CA LEU A 131 9.48 12.79 -18.19
C LEU A 131 8.68 14.09 -18.19
N THR A 132 9.02 15.00 -19.11
CA THR A 132 8.56 16.39 -19.03
C THR A 132 7.81 16.87 -20.26
N ASP A 133 7.56 16.02 -21.24
CA ASP A 133 6.94 16.46 -22.46
C ASP A 133 5.85 15.53 -22.92
N ALA A 134 4.65 15.89 -22.59
CA ALA A 134 3.51 15.51 -23.39
C ALA A 134 2.34 16.39 -22.98
N GLY A 135 1.84 17.18 -23.88
CA GLY A 135 0.71 18.08 -23.62
C GLY A 135 -0.50 17.41 -22.98
N ALA A 136 -0.63 16.06 -23.08
CA ALA A 136 -1.67 15.26 -22.45
C ALA A 136 -1.17 14.44 -21.24
N GLN A 137 0.10 14.57 -20.82
CA GLN A 137 0.67 13.73 -19.75
C GLN A 137 -0.11 13.86 -18.43
N ALA A 138 -0.37 15.07 -17.99
CA ALA A 138 -1.08 15.31 -16.72
C ALA A 138 -2.50 14.74 -16.76
N ASP A 139 -3.23 14.92 -17.86
CA ASP A 139 -4.62 14.48 -17.99
C ASP A 139 -4.74 12.96 -18.05
N ILE A 140 -3.89 12.30 -18.84
CA ILE A 140 -3.85 10.84 -18.93
C ILE A 140 -3.43 10.23 -17.59
N ALA A 141 -2.33 10.74 -17.01
CA ALA A 141 -1.85 10.28 -15.74
C ALA A 141 -2.86 10.53 -14.61
N GLY A 142 -3.58 11.67 -14.63
CA GLY A 142 -4.63 11.99 -13.68
C GLY A 142 -5.80 11.03 -13.76
N THR A 143 -6.26 10.73 -14.97
CA THR A 143 -7.33 9.75 -15.20
C THR A 143 -6.92 8.36 -14.69
N LEU A 144 -5.72 7.91 -15.03
CA LEU A 144 -5.18 6.62 -14.57
C LEU A 144 -5.01 6.57 -13.04
N HIS A 145 -4.51 7.67 -12.45
CA HIS A 145 -4.33 7.78 -10.99
C HIS A 145 -5.67 7.59 -10.27
N LEU A 146 -6.72 8.23 -10.73
CA LEU A 146 -8.06 8.09 -10.15
C LEU A 146 -8.58 6.65 -10.25
N TRP A 147 -8.44 6.00 -11.43
CA TRP A 147 -8.86 4.61 -11.60
C TRP A 147 -8.05 3.65 -10.73
N PHE A 148 -6.72 3.84 -10.64
CA PHE A 148 -5.87 3.02 -9.77
C PHE A 148 -6.20 3.25 -8.30
N ALA A 149 -6.55 4.48 -7.89
CA ALA A 149 -6.94 4.79 -6.51
C ALA A 149 -8.20 4.01 -6.10
N TRP A 150 -9.26 4.10 -6.90
CA TRP A 150 -10.49 3.34 -6.65
C TRP A 150 -10.27 1.83 -6.68
N SER A 151 -9.52 1.33 -7.67
CA SER A 151 -9.21 -0.09 -7.78
C SER A 151 -8.43 -0.59 -6.56
N LEU A 152 -7.41 0.17 -6.12
CA LEU A 152 -6.62 -0.18 -4.95
C LEU A 152 -7.47 -0.24 -3.68
N VAL A 153 -8.35 0.74 -3.47
CA VAL A 153 -9.23 0.77 -2.28
C VAL A 153 -10.23 -0.38 -2.32
N ILE A 154 -10.91 -0.62 -3.43
CA ILE A 154 -11.90 -1.71 -3.55
C ILE A 154 -11.24 -3.06 -3.32
N ILE A 155 -10.08 -3.32 -3.95
CA ILE A 155 -9.37 -4.60 -3.83
C ILE A 155 -8.78 -4.77 -2.43
N SER A 156 -8.25 -3.70 -1.81
CA SER A 156 -7.74 -3.78 -0.44
C SER A 156 -8.85 -3.98 0.60
N LEU A 157 -10.03 -3.38 0.41
CA LEU A 157 -11.20 -3.67 1.25
C LEU A 157 -11.63 -5.13 1.09
N SER A 158 -11.71 -5.63 -0.14
CA SER A 158 -12.01 -7.04 -0.41
C SER A 158 -11.00 -7.98 0.24
N HIS A 159 -9.70 -7.64 0.17
CA HIS A 159 -8.64 -8.36 0.87
C HIS A 159 -8.87 -8.38 2.40
N GLY A 160 -9.22 -7.24 2.98
CA GLY A 160 -9.56 -7.14 4.41
C GLY A 160 -10.77 -7.98 4.79
N VAL A 161 -11.85 -7.93 3.99
CA VAL A 161 -13.06 -8.74 4.20
C VAL A 161 -12.75 -10.26 4.12
N ILE A 162 -11.91 -10.68 3.16
CA ILE A 162 -11.47 -12.07 3.06
C ILE A 162 -10.66 -12.47 4.30
N ALA A 163 -9.76 -11.62 4.79
CA ALA A 163 -9.01 -11.88 6.01
C ALA A 163 -9.92 -12.01 7.25
N LEU A 164 -10.96 -11.16 7.34
CA LEU A 164 -11.99 -11.26 8.41
C LEU A 164 -12.83 -12.53 8.27
N LYS A 165 -13.21 -12.92 7.05
CA LYS A 165 -13.91 -14.19 6.78
C LYS A 165 -13.07 -15.38 7.26
N HIS A 166 -11.79 -15.41 6.95
CA HIS A 166 -10.86 -16.44 7.42
C HIS A 166 -10.77 -16.48 8.95
N HIS A 167 -10.77 -15.31 9.59
CA HIS A 167 -10.70 -15.24 11.05
C HIS A 167 -11.99 -15.69 11.76
N PHE A 168 -13.17 -15.17 11.32
CA PHE A 168 -14.42 -15.38 12.03
C PHE A 168 -15.21 -16.61 11.57
N ILE A 169 -15.18 -16.94 10.27
CA ILE A 169 -15.95 -18.02 9.67
C ILE A 169 -15.09 -19.29 9.58
N ASP A 170 -13.93 -19.21 8.96
CA ASP A 170 -13.05 -20.37 8.79
C ASP A 170 -12.26 -20.67 10.07
N LYS A 171 -12.22 -19.71 11.01
CA LYS A 171 -11.55 -19.81 12.34
C LYS A 171 -10.08 -20.19 12.23
N ASP A 172 -9.41 -19.70 11.17
CA ASP A 172 -7.99 -19.93 10.95
C ASP A 172 -7.10 -18.79 11.51
N ASP A 173 -5.80 -18.97 11.47
CA ASP A 173 -4.83 -18.04 12.06
C ASP A 173 -4.34 -16.96 11.09
N THR A 174 -4.93 -16.80 9.90
CA THR A 174 -4.47 -15.87 8.86
C THR A 174 -4.30 -14.44 9.38
N LEU A 175 -5.34 -13.89 10.01
CA LEU A 175 -5.30 -12.54 10.58
C LEU A 175 -4.37 -12.47 11.80
N LYS A 176 -4.42 -13.47 12.69
CA LYS A 176 -3.58 -13.52 13.89
C LYS A 176 -2.09 -13.49 13.57
N ARG A 177 -1.68 -14.15 12.47
CA ARG A 177 -0.31 -14.14 11.98
C ARG A 177 0.21 -12.75 11.65
N MET A 178 -0.69 -11.81 11.31
CA MET A 178 -0.37 -10.44 10.88
C MET A 178 -0.57 -9.39 11.99
N THR A 179 -1.34 -9.71 13.04
CA THR A 179 -1.60 -8.81 14.18
C THR A 179 -0.67 -9.04 15.35
N GLY A 180 0.23 -10.03 15.28
CA GLY A 180 1.15 -10.38 16.38
C GLY A 180 0.46 -11.09 17.55
N MET A 181 -0.85 -11.36 17.47
CA MET A 181 -1.53 -12.20 18.45
C MET A 181 -1.07 -13.63 18.24
N SER A 182 -0.30 -14.13 19.22
CA SER A 182 0.35 -15.44 19.15
C SER A 182 -0.65 -16.56 19.34
N SER A 183 -0.63 -17.55 18.46
CA SER A 183 -1.16 -18.88 18.72
C SER A 183 -0.21 -19.70 19.62
N SER A 184 0.53 -19.05 20.54
CA SER A 184 1.54 -19.69 21.39
C SER A 184 0.98 -20.66 22.44
N ASP A 185 -0.33 -20.86 22.51
CA ASP A 185 -0.94 -21.73 23.56
C ASP A 185 -1.34 -23.13 23.09
N TYR A 186 -1.06 -23.51 21.84
CA TYR A 186 -1.43 -24.84 21.34
C TYR A 186 -0.27 -25.85 21.24
N GLY A 187 0.94 -25.46 21.66
CA GLY A 187 2.13 -26.31 21.59
C GLY A 187 2.54 -26.97 22.90
N ALA A 188 1.85 -26.73 24.02
CA ALA A 188 2.24 -27.21 25.35
C ALA A 188 1.40 -28.38 25.92
N GLN A 189 0.52 -28.95 25.08
CA GLN A 189 -0.24 -30.16 25.48
C GLN A 189 -0.17 -31.22 24.39
N LYS A 190 0.96 -31.89 24.29
CA LYS A 190 1.07 -33.31 23.92
C LYS A 190 2.43 -33.84 24.38
#